data_31f6017c60a7581e56d2300a950981ee
#
_entry.id   31f6017c60a7581e56d2300a950981ee
#
_cell.length_a   1.000
_cell.length_b   1.000
_cell.length_c   1.000
_cell.angle_alpha   90.00
_cell.angle_beta   90.00
_cell.angle_gamma   90.00
#
_symmetry.space_group_name_H-M   'P 1'
#
loop_
_entity.id
_entity.type
_entity.pdbx_description
1 polymer ?
#
loop_
_entity_poly.entity_id
_entity_poly.type
_entity_poly.pdbx_seq_one_letter_code
_entity_poly.pdbx_strand_id
1 'polypeptide(L)'
;MRSFREKYVVNTLPPYMQDSDLGPVVEAYDNKADRSWGCMAGWWLVVLIGLGLSIANIFTSTEGYAKLTLMEQIAPFALVVVGIIVHFVLLSCFHTCQRIFVCQRGVQWDKYNRRSGRIVQSRTVYWEQVDNVVSKKTRRYTSSSKNNDDMREDRYQRTIRTLEMNAPHGATLLRLTGKYSNEHDQEELFTWIWFAVKAVELQWACVQLPQLIHRVHEEGQLVMPVKGSHALCLTPETISYKDKTINATNLVMRWRAKDESLGLRDDSEKRNMVQKLLNLKELSIPVSTMPNGCLVQPLILQLYGVQIST
;
A
#
# COMPACT_ATOMS: atom_id res chain seq x y z
N MET A 1 -1.83 18.93 -0.15
CA MET A 1 -1.61 17.67 0.59
C MET A 1 -2.58 17.43 1.75
N ARG A 2 -2.87 18.43 2.62
CA ARG A 2 -3.81 18.24 3.75
C ARG A 2 -5.18 17.69 3.34
N SER A 3 -5.81 18.22 2.31
CA SER A 3 -7.19 17.83 1.90
C SER A 3 -7.36 16.35 1.50
N PHE A 4 -6.35 15.72 0.92
CA PHE A 4 -6.43 14.30 0.52
C PHE A 4 -6.26 13.35 1.71
N ARG A 5 -5.40 13.70 2.68
CA ARG A 5 -5.26 12.93 3.91
C ARG A 5 -6.55 12.93 4.71
N GLU A 6 -7.20 14.10 4.83
CA GLU A 6 -8.45 14.30 5.57
C GLU A 6 -9.59 13.42 5.08
N LYS A 7 -9.60 13.06 3.79
CA LYS A 7 -10.59 12.15 3.19
C LYS A 7 -10.59 10.76 3.85
N TYR A 8 -9.44 10.29 4.33
CA TYR A 8 -9.28 8.94 4.87
C TYR A 8 -9.13 8.91 6.39
N VAL A 9 -8.95 10.04 7.04
CA VAL A 9 -8.79 10.12 8.50
C VAL A 9 -10.11 9.79 9.19
N VAL A 10 -10.05 8.96 10.22
CA VAL A 10 -11.19 8.64 11.08
C VAL A 10 -11.31 9.75 12.12
N ASN A 11 -12.31 10.64 11.95
CA ASN A 11 -12.51 11.79 12.84
C ASN A 11 -13.17 11.41 14.17
N THR A 12 -13.92 10.31 14.21
CA THR A 12 -14.62 9.85 15.41
C THR A 12 -14.22 8.41 15.69
N LEU A 13 -13.54 8.20 16.81
CA LEU A 13 -13.13 6.87 17.22
C LEU A 13 -14.35 6.07 17.71
N PRO A 14 -14.46 4.78 17.30
CA PRO A 14 -15.49 3.91 17.86
C PRO A 14 -15.29 3.72 19.38
N PRO A 15 -16.36 3.48 20.14
CA PRO A 15 -16.27 3.35 21.60
C PRO A 15 -15.23 2.33 22.08
N TYR A 16 -15.12 1.18 21.39
CA TYR A 16 -14.16 0.12 21.75
C TYR A 16 -12.68 0.52 21.54
N MET A 17 -12.41 1.63 20.85
CA MET A 17 -11.04 2.15 20.68
C MET A 17 -10.70 3.23 21.69
N GLN A 18 -11.68 3.76 22.44
CA GLN A 18 -11.44 4.81 23.43
C GLN A 18 -10.74 4.25 24.68
N ASP A 19 -11.10 3.02 25.07
CA ASP A 19 -10.56 2.31 26.25
C ASP A 19 -9.76 1.05 25.84
N SER A 20 -9.09 1.10 24.68
CA SER A 20 -8.33 -0.04 24.17
C SER A 20 -7.04 -0.25 24.95
N ASP A 21 -6.69 -1.51 25.24
CA ASP A 21 -5.41 -1.93 25.84
C ASP A 21 -4.19 -1.53 24.96
N LEU A 22 -4.43 -1.17 23.70
CA LEU A 22 -3.42 -0.65 22.78
C LEU A 22 -2.95 0.77 23.14
N GLY A 23 -3.61 1.43 24.11
CA GLY A 23 -3.35 2.80 24.49
C GLY A 23 -3.90 3.82 23.48
N PRO A 24 -3.54 5.10 23.62
CA PRO A 24 -4.04 6.16 22.77
C PRO A 24 -3.82 5.90 21.28
N VAL A 25 -4.84 6.24 20.47
CA VAL A 25 -4.76 6.19 19.01
C VAL A 25 -3.94 7.38 18.53
N VAL A 26 -2.86 7.10 17.82
CA VAL A 26 -1.96 8.10 17.22
C VAL A 26 -2.49 8.56 15.87
N GLU A 27 -2.86 7.59 15.03
CA GLU A 27 -3.44 7.85 13.71
C GLU A 27 -4.48 6.78 13.37
N ALA A 28 -5.50 7.17 12.59
CA ALA A 28 -6.53 6.24 12.14
C ALA A 28 -6.96 6.55 10.71
N TYR A 29 -7.07 5.51 9.88
CA TYR A 29 -7.43 5.62 8.47
C TYR A 29 -8.50 4.62 8.08
N ASP A 30 -9.37 5.01 7.15
CA ASP A 30 -10.50 4.24 6.65
C ASP A 30 -10.61 4.37 5.13
N ASN A 31 -10.81 3.26 4.44
CA ASN A 31 -11.01 3.25 2.99
C ASN A 31 -12.47 3.47 2.54
N LYS A 32 -13.36 3.84 3.45
CA LYS A 32 -14.79 4.08 3.16
C LYS A 32 -15.00 5.11 2.04
N ALA A 33 -14.06 6.05 1.89
CA ALA A 33 -14.11 7.06 0.84
C ALA A 33 -13.73 6.52 -0.55
N ASP A 34 -13.08 5.36 -0.64
CA ASP A 34 -12.75 4.74 -1.91
C ASP A 34 -14.01 4.12 -2.53
N ARG A 35 -14.52 4.76 -3.57
CA ARG A 35 -15.64 4.24 -4.35
C ARG A 35 -15.09 3.37 -5.48
N SER A 36 -15.41 2.09 -5.47
CA SER A 36 -15.16 1.21 -6.62
C SER A 36 -16.22 1.44 -7.70
N TRP A 37 -16.14 2.57 -8.39
CA TRP A 37 -17.07 2.90 -9.50
C TRP A 37 -16.91 1.92 -10.68
N GLY A 38 -15.75 1.30 -10.83
CA GLY A 38 -15.46 0.41 -11.96
C GLY A 38 -16.35 -0.84 -12.04
N CYS A 39 -16.70 -1.48 -10.93
CA CYS A 39 -17.64 -2.59 -10.92
C CYS A 39 -19.06 -2.15 -11.23
N MET A 40 -19.48 -0.96 -10.80
CA MET A 40 -20.82 -0.45 -11.07
C MET A 40 -21.00 -0.10 -12.54
N ALA A 41 -20.02 0.55 -13.17
CA ALA A 41 -20.09 0.94 -14.59
C ALA A 41 -20.20 -0.30 -15.50
N GLY A 42 -19.45 -1.37 -15.23
CA GLY A 42 -19.53 -2.60 -16.00
C GLY A 42 -20.90 -3.29 -15.93
N TRP A 43 -21.50 -3.32 -14.73
CA TRP A 43 -22.83 -3.87 -14.54
C TRP A 43 -23.93 -3.02 -15.21
N TRP A 44 -23.86 -1.69 -15.11
CA TRP A 44 -24.78 -0.80 -15.82
C TRP A 44 -24.70 -1.01 -17.33
N LEU A 45 -23.52 -1.24 -17.88
CA LEU A 45 -23.34 -1.53 -19.30
C LEU A 45 -24.03 -2.84 -19.69
N VAL A 46 -23.88 -3.91 -18.90
CA VAL A 46 -24.54 -5.20 -19.13
C VAL A 46 -26.07 -5.07 -19.05
N VAL A 47 -26.58 -4.32 -18.06
CA VAL A 47 -28.02 -4.05 -17.91
C VAL A 47 -28.55 -3.25 -19.09
N LEU A 48 -27.84 -2.19 -19.51
CA LEU A 48 -28.25 -1.37 -20.67
C LEU A 48 -28.23 -2.14 -21.99
N ILE A 49 -27.23 -3.01 -22.19
CA ILE A 49 -27.17 -3.89 -23.38
C ILE A 49 -28.32 -4.88 -23.34
N GLY A 50 -28.59 -5.53 -22.20
CA GLY A 50 -29.71 -6.47 -22.05
C GLY A 50 -31.07 -5.80 -22.31
N LEU A 51 -31.25 -4.57 -21.80
CA LEU A 51 -32.43 -3.75 -22.03
C LEU A 51 -32.58 -3.38 -23.52
N GLY A 52 -31.49 -2.94 -24.15
CA GLY A 52 -31.44 -2.59 -25.57
C GLY A 52 -31.79 -3.77 -26.48
N LEU A 53 -31.23 -4.96 -26.18
CA LEU A 53 -31.53 -6.20 -26.92
C LEU A 53 -32.99 -6.64 -26.73
N SER A 54 -33.55 -6.49 -25.52
CA SER A 54 -34.95 -6.81 -25.25
C SER A 54 -35.88 -5.88 -26.00
N ILE A 55 -35.62 -4.56 -26.00
CA ILE A 55 -36.35 -3.57 -26.74
C ILE A 55 -36.26 -3.81 -28.27
N ALA A 56 -35.06 -4.07 -28.78
CA ALA A 56 -34.86 -4.37 -30.21
C ALA A 56 -35.63 -5.61 -30.64
N ASN A 57 -35.64 -6.66 -29.81
CA ASN A 57 -36.41 -7.88 -30.08
C ASN A 57 -37.94 -7.63 -30.12
N ILE A 58 -38.44 -6.72 -29.28
CA ILE A 58 -39.82 -6.32 -29.27
C ILE A 58 -40.19 -5.53 -30.56
N PHE A 59 -39.33 -4.63 -31.02
CA PHE A 59 -39.57 -3.81 -32.20
C PHE A 59 -39.36 -4.54 -33.54
N THR A 60 -38.53 -5.59 -33.57
CA THR A 60 -38.28 -6.39 -34.81
C THR A 60 -39.34 -7.47 -35.04
N SER A 61 -40.07 -7.86 -34.00
CA SER A 61 -41.20 -8.82 -34.15
C SER A 61 -42.54 -8.09 -34.38
N THR A 62 -42.63 -7.37 -35.49
CA THR A 62 -43.79 -6.50 -35.83
C THR A 62 -45.15 -7.21 -35.93
N GLU A 63 -45.19 -8.53 -36.17
CA GLU A 63 -46.44 -9.31 -36.16
C GLU A 63 -46.76 -9.94 -34.78
N GLY A 64 -45.79 -10.05 -33.89
CA GLY A 64 -45.98 -10.70 -32.59
C GLY A 64 -46.51 -9.77 -31.48
N TYR A 65 -46.21 -8.52 -31.55
CA TYR A 65 -46.49 -7.55 -30.43
C TYR A 65 -47.98 -7.34 -30.17
N ALA A 66 -48.80 -7.34 -31.22
CA ALA A 66 -50.29 -7.17 -31.13
C ALA A 66 -51.02 -8.38 -30.52
N LYS A 67 -50.33 -9.52 -30.39
CA LYS A 67 -50.89 -10.76 -29.82
C LYS A 67 -50.44 -11.04 -28.39
N LEU A 68 -49.46 -10.29 -27.87
CA LEU A 68 -48.94 -10.47 -26.51
C LEU A 68 -49.92 -9.84 -25.52
N THR A 69 -50.19 -10.54 -24.43
CA THR A 69 -50.95 -9.95 -23.31
C THR A 69 -50.14 -8.84 -22.65
N LEU A 70 -50.82 -7.87 -22.01
CA LEU A 70 -50.17 -6.77 -21.31
C LEU A 70 -49.08 -7.25 -20.31
N MET A 71 -49.32 -8.41 -19.69
CA MET A 71 -48.36 -9.03 -18.75
C MET A 71 -47.08 -9.48 -19.45
N GLU A 72 -47.17 -10.08 -20.63
CA GLU A 72 -45.99 -10.54 -21.39
C GLU A 72 -45.16 -9.37 -21.93
N GLN A 73 -45.80 -8.22 -22.17
CA GLN A 73 -45.11 -6.99 -22.57
C GLN A 73 -44.37 -6.32 -21.41
N ILE A 74 -44.91 -6.38 -20.18
CA ILE A 74 -44.33 -5.72 -18.99
C ILE A 74 -43.32 -6.62 -18.29
N ALA A 75 -43.45 -7.95 -18.36
CA ALA A 75 -42.60 -8.90 -17.64
C ALA A 75 -41.08 -8.69 -17.82
N PRO A 76 -40.52 -8.46 -19.02
CA PRO A 76 -39.09 -8.23 -19.20
C PRO A 76 -38.61 -6.95 -18.51
N PHE A 77 -39.41 -5.88 -18.52
CA PHE A 77 -39.08 -4.65 -17.83
C PHE A 77 -39.12 -4.82 -16.30
N ALA A 78 -40.14 -5.52 -15.81
CA ALA A 78 -40.25 -5.80 -14.38
C ALA A 78 -39.05 -6.65 -13.89
N LEU A 79 -38.63 -7.67 -14.63
CA LEU A 79 -37.44 -8.48 -14.32
C LEU A 79 -36.15 -7.66 -14.27
N VAL A 80 -35.97 -6.72 -15.19
CA VAL A 80 -34.80 -5.82 -15.19
C VAL A 80 -34.81 -4.92 -13.96
N VAL A 81 -35.96 -4.32 -13.64
CA VAL A 81 -36.09 -3.46 -12.46
C VAL A 81 -35.85 -4.24 -11.17
N VAL A 82 -36.41 -5.44 -11.03
CA VAL A 82 -36.15 -6.33 -9.89
C VAL A 82 -34.67 -6.70 -9.81
N GLY A 83 -34.05 -7.06 -10.95
CA GLY A 83 -32.64 -7.37 -11.03
C GLY A 83 -31.74 -6.22 -10.55
N ILE A 84 -32.08 -4.98 -10.95
CA ILE A 84 -31.39 -3.76 -10.50
C ILE A 84 -31.54 -3.58 -8.97
N ILE A 85 -32.74 -3.71 -8.45
CA ILE A 85 -33.00 -3.56 -7.01
C ILE A 85 -32.24 -4.62 -6.21
N VAL A 86 -32.33 -5.88 -6.60
CA VAL A 86 -31.63 -7.00 -5.97
C VAL A 86 -30.10 -6.76 -6.02
N HIS A 87 -29.58 -6.31 -7.15
CA HIS A 87 -28.17 -5.99 -7.28
C HIS A 87 -27.74 -4.86 -6.32
N PHE A 88 -28.48 -3.76 -6.22
CA PHE A 88 -28.18 -2.69 -5.27
C PHE A 88 -28.26 -3.15 -3.81
N VAL A 89 -29.24 -3.98 -3.48
CA VAL A 89 -29.36 -4.56 -2.13
C VAL A 89 -28.16 -5.45 -1.83
N LEU A 90 -27.81 -6.36 -2.72
CA LEU A 90 -26.66 -7.25 -2.55
C LEU A 90 -25.36 -6.46 -2.42
N LEU A 91 -25.09 -5.49 -3.29
CA LEU A 91 -23.89 -4.65 -3.19
C LEU A 91 -23.86 -3.91 -1.85
N SER A 92 -24.97 -3.34 -1.41
CA SER A 92 -25.00 -2.60 -0.14
C SER A 92 -24.83 -3.50 1.08
N CYS A 93 -25.29 -4.76 1.01
CA CYS A 93 -25.16 -5.73 2.09
C CYS A 93 -23.75 -6.35 2.20
N PHE A 94 -23.08 -6.56 1.06
CA PHE A 94 -21.79 -7.25 1.02
C PHE A 94 -20.58 -6.33 0.86
N HIS A 95 -20.80 -5.03 0.66
CA HIS A 95 -19.68 -4.09 0.52
C HIS A 95 -18.97 -3.91 1.87
N THR A 96 -17.75 -4.41 1.95
CA THR A 96 -16.91 -4.26 3.14
C THR A 96 -15.87 -3.18 2.96
N CYS A 97 -15.63 -2.43 4.02
CA CYS A 97 -14.54 -1.46 4.14
C CYS A 97 -13.49 -1.96 5.13
N GLN A 98 -12.33 -1.33 5.10
CA GLN A 98 -11.24 -1.60 6.03
C GLN A 98 -10.85 -0.30 6.71
N ARG A 99 -10.55 -0.39 7.99
CA ARG A 99 -9.97 0.71 8.77
C ARG A 99 -8.83 0.19 9.62
N ILE A 100 -7.90 1.08 9.91
CA ILE A 100 -6.73 0.80 10.73
C ILE A 100 -6.59 1.89 11.79
N PHE A 101 -6.31 1.48 13.00
CA PHE A 101 -5.97 2.35 14.12
C PHE A 101 -4.53 2.04 14.52
N VAL A 102 -3.67 3.01 14.38
CA VAL A 102 -2.27 2.95 14.83
C VAL A 102 -2.22 3.56 16.21
N CYS A 103 -1.87 2.75 17.20
CA CYS A 103 -1.87 3.09 18.61
C CYS A 103 -0.46 3.09 19.17
N GLN A 104 -0.28 3.62 20.37
CA GLN A 104 1.03 3.66 21.03
C GLN A 104 1.61 2.26 21.27
N ARG A 105 0.79 1.27 21.61
CA ARG A 105 1.23 -0.10 21.96
C ARG A 105 0.98 -1.13 20.86
N GLY A 106 0.38 -0.75 19.73
CA GLY A 106 0.07 -1.70 18.66
C GLY A 106 -0.82 -1.13 17.56
N VAL A 107 -1.37 -2.03 16.78
CA VAL A 107 -2.25 -1.74 15.64
C VAL A 107 -3.52 -2.55 15.75
N GLN A 108 -4.65 -1.89 15.55
CA GLN A 108 -5.96 -2.53 15.38
C GLN A 108 -6.39 -2.39 13.92
N TRP A 109 -6.68 -3.50 13.26
CA TRP A 109 -7.25 -3.53 11.92
C TRP A 109 -8.63 -4.16 11.95
N ASP A 110 -9.61 -3.48 11.32
CA ASP A 110 -10.97 -3.95 11.22
C ASP A 110 -11.41 -4.01 9.76
N LYS A 111 -12.09 -5.09 9.40
CA LYS A 111 -12.91 -5.19 8.20
C LYS A 111 -14.38 -5.12 8.64
N TYR A 112 -15.13 -4.18 8.10
CA TYR A 112 -16.50 -3.94 8.53
C TYR A 112 -17.45 -3.75 7.34
N ASN A 113 -18.74 -3.99 7.57
CA ASN A 113 -19.76 -3.73 6.57
C ASN A 113 -19.99 -2.22 6.45
N ARG A 114 -19.91 -1.69 5.22
CA ARG A 114 -19.98 -0.25 4.95
C ARG A 114 -21.30 0.39 5.43
N ARG A 115 -22.42 -0.32 5.30
CA ARG A 115 -23.75 0.20 5.62
C ARG A 115 -24.07 0.11 7.10
N SER A 116 -23.90 -1.06 7.69
CA SER A 116 -24.27 -1.32 9.09
C SER A 116 -23.18 -0.92 10.09
N GLY A 117 -21.94 -0.71 9.64
CA GLY A 117 -20.78 -0.51 10.53
C GLY A 117 -20.35 -1.77 11.28
N ARG A 118 -21.06 -2.91 11.11
CA ARG A 118 -20.77 -4.15 11.82
C ARG A 118 -19.40 -4.70 11.43
N ILE A 119 -18.57 -4.99 12.42
CA ILE A 119 -17.26 -5.60 12.22
C ILE A 119 -17.47 -7.05 11.76
N VAL A 120 -16.85 -7.38 10.63
CA VAL A 120 -16.84 -8.72 10.03
C VAL A 120 -15.60 -9.49 10.46
N GLN A 121 -14.47 -8.79 10.56
CA GLN A 121 -13.20 -9.33 10.97
C GLN A 121 -12.40 -8.25 11.68
N SER A 122 -11.67 -8.64 12.71
CA SER A 122 -10.80 -7.74 13.46
C SER A 122 -9.48 -8.45 13.77
N ARG A 123 -8.40 -7.68 13.82
CA ARG A 123 -7.09 -8.17 14.24
C ARG A 123 -6.40 -7.09 15.05
N THR A 124 -5.88 -7.51 16.20
CA THR A 124 -5.07 -6.68 17.09
C THR A 124 -3.64 -7.22 17.06
N VAL A 125 -2.66 -6.34 16.91
CA VAL A 125 -1.24 -6.69 16.92
C VAL A 125 -0.52 -5.72 17.85
N TYR A 126 0.13 -6.23 18.89
CA TYR A 126 0.96 -5.44 19.79
C TYR A 126 2.38 -5.31 19.22
N TRP A 127 3.02 -4.15 19.41
CA TRP A 127 4.38 -3.92 18.89
C TRP A 127 5.40 -4.92 19.43
N GLU A 128 5.22 -5.39 20.67
CA GLU A 128 6.08 -6.40 21.29
C GLU A 128 6.01 -7.78 20.60
N GLN A 129 4.96 -8.06 19.85
CA GLN A 129 4.79 -9.30 19.08
C GLN A 129 5.45 -9.22 17.70
N VAL A 130 5.83 -8.01 17.27
CA VAL A 130 6.36 -7.76 15.93
C VAL A 130 7.88 -7.83 15.96
N ASP A 131 8.43 -8.70 15.15
CA ASP A 131 9.88 -8.80 14.90
C ASP A 131 10.29 -7.89 13.75
N ASN A 132 9.51 -7.92 12.67
CA ASN A 132 9.82 -7.10 11.51
C ASN A 132 8.58 -6.61 10.77
N VAL A 133 8.78 -5.47 10.11
CA VAL A 133 7.81 -4.84 9.20
C VAL A 133 8.42 -4.80 7.81
N VAL A 134 7.69 -5.33 6.83
CA VAL A 134 8.10 -5.36 5.42
C VAL A 134 7.07 -4.60 4.59
N SER A 135 7.51 -3.58 3.88
CA SER A 135 6.66 -2.80 2.97
C SER A 135 7.13 -3.01 1.54
N LYS A 136 6.25 -3.55 0.70
CA LYS A 136 6.56 -3.86 -0.71
C LYS A 136 5.66 -3.11 -1.65
N LYS A 137 6.25 -2.60 -2.74
CA LYS A 137 5.56 -2.02 -3.87
C LYS A 137 5.80 -2.91 -5.10
N THR A 138 4.73 -3.40 -5.70
CA THR A 138 4.80 -4.25 -6.88
C THR A 138 4.02 -3.62 -8.01
N ARG A 139 4.69 -3.25 -9.10
CA ARG A 139 4.06 -2.79 -10.33
C ARG A 139 3.74 -3.99 -11.22
N ARG A 140 2.52 -4.06 -11.72
CA ARG A 140 2.11 -5.08 -12.68
C ARG A 140 1.95 -4.48 -14.07
N TYR A 141 2.54 -5.15 -15.05
CA TYR A 141 2.45 -4.83 -16.47
C TYR A 141 1.78 -5.99 -17.21
N THR A 142 1.06 -5.70 -18.28
CA THR A 142 0.61 -6.70 -19.26
C THR A 142 1.47 -6.55 -20.50
N SER A 143 2.06 -7.65 -20.97
CA SER A 143 2.63 -7.70 -22.31
C SER A 143 1.48 -7.90 -23.31
N SER A 144 1.21 -6.95 -24.19
CA SER A 144 0.35 -7.18 -25.34
C SER A 144 1.20 -7.75 -26.47
N SER A 145 0.96 -9.02 -26.83
CA SER A 145 1.47 -9.57 -28.08
C SER A 145 0.68 -8.94 -29.23
N LYS A 146 1.22 -7.91 -29.88
CA LYS A 146 0.80 -7.54 -31.23
C LYS A 146 1.54 -8.42 -32.23
N ASN A 147 0.78 -9.18 -33.01
CA ASN A 147 1.31 -9.83 -34.20
C ASN A 147 1.99 -8.79 -35.10
N ASN A 148 3.22 -9.11 -35.51
CA ASN A 148 4.08 -8.37 -36.44
C ASN A 148 4.60 -7.02 -35.93
N ASP A 149 5.65 -7.07 -35.23
CA ASP A 149 6.85 -6.22 -35.14
C ASP A 149 7.41 -6.25 -33.73
N ASP A 150 8.71 -6.38 -33.60
CA ASP A 150 9.51 -6.73 -32.42
C ASP A 150 9.49 -5.76 -31.22
N MET A 151 8.47 -4.93 -31.04
CA MET A 151 8.32 -4.10 -29.85
C MET A 151 7.20 -4.61 -28.94
N ARG A 152 7.58 -5.37 -27.92
CA ARG A 152 6.71 -5.64 -26.75
C ARG A 152 6.53 -4.35 -25.98
N GLU A 153 5.41 -3.67 -26.15
CA GLU A 153 4.99 -2.60 -25.24
C GLU A 153 4.41 -3.22 -23.95
N ASP A 154 5.18 -3.16 -22.88
CA ASP A 154 4.70 -3.48 -21.56
C ASP A 154 3.75 -2.38 -21.08
N ARG A 155 2.44 -2.65 -21.13
CA ARG A 155 1.44 -1.70 -20.67
C ARG A 155 1.24 -1.83 -19.17
N TYR A 156 1.47 -0.73 -18.43
CA TYR A 156 1.20 -0.66 -17.00
C TYR A 156 -0.27 -0.97 -16.67
N GLN A 157 -0.52 -1.84 -15.71
CA GLN A 157 -1.86 -2.18 -15.26
C GLN A 157 -2.21 -1.56 -13.91
N ARG A 158 -1.35 -1.78 -12.92
CA ARG A 158 -1.63 -1.37 -11.53
C ARG A 158 -0.39 -1.49 -10.66
N THR A 159 -0.41 -0.75 -9.56
CA THR A 159 0.53 -0.92 -8.45
C THR A 159 -0.18 -1.59 -7.27
N ILE A 160 0.50 -2.50 -6.63
CA ILE A 160 0.06 -3.17 -5.39
C ILE A 160 1.05 -2.76 -4.30
N ARG A 161 0.55 -2.14 -3.24
CA ARG A 161 1.32 -1.90 -2.02
C ARG A 161 0.90 -2.88 -0.95
N THR A 162 1.87 -3.53 -0.32
CA THR A 162 1.64 -4.49 0.76
C THR A 162 2.53 -4.14 1.94
N LEU A 163 1.95 -4.09 3.13
CA LEU A 163 2.65 -4.06 4.39
C LEU A 163 2.41 -5.38 5.11
N GLU A 164 3.46 -6.01 5.58
CA GLU A 164 3.42 -7.23 6.39
C GLU A 164 4.10 -6.97 7.73
N MET A 165 3.43 -7.31 8.82
CA MET A 165 3.97 -7.32 10.18
C MET A 165 4.15 -8.77 10.56
N ASN A 166 5.36 -9.19 10.90
CA ASN A 166 5.69 -10.58 11.14
C ASN A 166 6.19 -10.78 12.58
N ALA A 167 5.83 -11.93 13.16
CA ALA A 167 6.33 -12.41 14.44
C ALA A 167 7.78 -12.96 14.31
N PRO A 168 8.51 -13.18 15.42
CA PRO A 168 9.89 -13.69 15.42
C PRO A 168 10.09 -15.01 14.65
N HIS A 169 9.06 -15.82 14.53
CA HIS A 169 9.11 -17.08 13.78
C HIS A 169 8.62 -16.97 12.32
N GLY A 170 8.51 -15.76 11.81
CA GLY A 170 8.09 -15.49 10.43
C GLY A 170 6.59 -15.60 10.16
N ALA A 171 5.78 -15.87 11.18
CA ALA A 171 4.33 -15.88 11.02
C ALA A 171 3.80 -14.45 10.77
N THR A 172 2.95 -14.28 9.76
CA THR A 172 2.36 -12.97 9.46
C THR A 172 1.23 -12.67 10.44
N LEU A 173 1.43 -11.66 11.29
CA LEU A 173 0.45 -11.17 12.27
C LEU A 173 -0.61 -10.31 11.57
N LEU A 174 -0.18 -9.39 10.70
CA LEU A 174 -1.06 -8.51 9.93
C LEU A 174 -0.51 -8.31 8.53
N ARG A 175 -1.43 -8.35 7.55
CA ARG A 175 -1.11 -8.00 6.16
C ARG A 175 -2.13 -6.99 5.65
N LEU A 176 -1.63 -5.82 5.26
CA LEU A 176 -2.41 -4.79 4.59
C LEU A 176 -2.06 -4.80 3.11
N THR A 177 -3.07 -4.74 2.25
CA THR A 177 -2.85 -4.68 0.82
C THR A 177 -3.80 -3.67 0.20
N GLY A 178 -3.26 -2.75 -0.58
CA GLY A 178 -4.00 -1.82 -1.40
C GLY A 178 -3.58 -1.91 -2.87
N LYS A 179 -4.54 -1.65 -3.75
CA LYS A 179 -4.33 -1.62 -5.20
C LYS A 179 -4.73 -0.25 -5.70
N TYR A 180 -3.92 0.35 -6.55
CA TYR A 180 -4.24 1.60 -7.23
C TYR A 180 -3.74 1.54 -8.67
N SER A 181 -4.47 2.20 -9.55
CA SER A 181 -4.15 2.26 -10.98
C SER A 181 -3.54 3.61 -11.28
N ASN A 182 -2.26 3.76 -11.01
CA ASN A 182 -1.56 4.96 -11.39
C ASN A 182 -0.10 4.69 -11.72
N GLU A 183 0.30 5.18 -12.89
CA GLU A 183 1.62 5.00 -13.45
C GLU A 183 2.63 6.00 -12.85
N HIS A 184 2.14 7.14 -12.39
CA HIS A 184 2.97 8.22 -11.85
C HIS A 184 3.08 8.15 -10.32
N ASP A 185 4.31 8.17 -9.82
CA ASP A 185 4.62 8.04 -8.39
C ASP A 185 3.94 9.12 -7.49
N GLN A 186 3.53 10.25 -8.08
CA GLN A 186 2.90 11.35 -7.34
C GLN A 186 1.47 11.05 -6.84
N GLU A 187 0.74 10.15 -7.49
CA GLU A 187 -0.64 9.83 -7.10
C GLU A 187 -0.73 8.70 -6.06
N GLU A 188 0.39 8.02 -5.79
CA GLU A 188 0.51 7.08 -4.68
C GLU A 188 0.19 7.74 -3.34
N LEU A 189 0.54 9.03 -3.22
CA LEU A 189 0.33 9.86 -2.04
C LEU A 189 -1.15 10.11 -1.69
N PHE A 190 -2.09 9.68 -2.54
CA PHE A 190 -3.51 9.97 -2.39
C PHE A 190 -4.37 8.75 -2.06
N THR A 191 -3.76 7.60 -1.80
CA THR A 191 -4.47 6.37 -1.45
C THR A 191 -4.48 6.14 0.06
N TRP A 192 -5.60 5.60 0.59
CA TRP A 192 -5.72 5.25 2.00
C TRP A 192 -4.61 4.29 2.45
N ILE A 193 -4.24 3.33 1.60
CA ILE A 193 -3.20 2.34 1.92
C ILE A 193 -1.83 2.98 2.12
N TRP A 194 -1.51 4.04 1.37
CA TRP A 194 -0.26 4.76 1.54
C TRP A 194 -0.19 5.42 2.92
N PHE A 195 -1.27 6.13 3.32
CA PHE A 195 -1.35 6.77 4.64
C PHE A 195 -1.30 5.74 5.77
N ALA A 196 -2.06 4.64 5.64
CA ALA A 196 -2.07 3.56 6.61
C ALA A 196 -0.68 2.91 6.79
N VAL A 197 0.00 2.61 5.68
CA VAL A 197 1.35 2.03 5.69
C VAL A 197 2.34 3.00 6.33
N LYS A 198 2.30 4.28 5.95
CA LYS A 198 3.21 5.29 6.51
C LYS A 198 3.01 5.53 8.01
N ALA A 199 1.77 5.52 8.47
CA ALA A 199 1.48 5.62 9.90
C ALA A 199 2.05 4.44 10.69
N VAL A 200 1.87 3.22 10.19
CA VAL A 200 2.44 2.01 10.81
C VAL A 200 3.96 2.05 10.81
N GLU A 201 4.59 2.36 9.67
CA GLU A 201 6.05 2.48 9.54
C GLU A 201 6.62 3.53 10.50
N LEU A 202 5.97 4.70 10.62
CA LEU A 202 6.40 5.78 11.49
C LEU A 202 6.29 5.37 12.97
N GLN A 203 5.17 4.82 13.38
CA GLN A 203 4.98 4.40 14.77
C GLN A 203 5.91 3.24 15.14
N TRP A 204 6.13 2.28 14.22
CA TRP A 204 7.12 1.24 14.38
C TRP A 204 8.53 1.82 14.57
N ALA A 205 8.88 2.81 13.78
CA ALA A 205 10.15 3.52 13.94
C ALA A 205 10.26 4.19 15.32
N CYS A 206 9.22 4.84 15.80
CA CYS A 206 9.23 5.44 17.14
C CYS A 206 9.47 4.42 18.25
N VAL A 207 8.98 3.19 18.08
CA VAL A 207 9.17 2.10 19.06
C VAL A 207 10.58 1.49 18.97
N GLN A 208 11.09 1.26 17.76
CA GLN A 208 12.31 0.48 17.56
C GLN A 208 13.60 1.32 17.53
N LEU A 209 13.55 2.55 17.03
CA LEU A 209 14.77 3.35 16.86
C LEU A 209 15.57 3.53 18.15
N PRO A 210 14.96 3.84 19.32
CA PRO A 210 15.71 3.98 20.56
C PRO A 210 16.50 2.72 20.91
N GLN A 211 15.89 1.55 20.73
CA GLN A 211 16.52 0.26 21.02
C GLN A 211 17.66 -0.05 20.05
N LEU A 212 17.46 0.23 18.75
CA LEU A 212 18.49 -0.02 17.73
C LEU A 212 19.68 0.92 17.89
N ILE A 213 19.45 2.20 18.21
CA ILE A 213 20.49 3.16 18.48
C ILE A 213 21.30 2.75 19.72
N HIS A 214 20.60 2.37 20.79
CA HIS A 214 21.25 1.86 22.02
C HIS A 214 22.15 0.65 21.70
N ARG A 215 21.66 -0.30 20.90
CA ARG A 215 22.48 -1.46 20.47
C ARG A 215 23.71 -1.05 19.68
N VAL A 216 23.64 -0.09 18.77
CA VAL A 216 24.85 0.40 18.05
C VAL A 216 25.89 0.95 19.00
N HIS A 217 25.48 1.67 20.04
CA HIS A 217 26.38 2.26 21.01
C HIS A 217 26.96 1.25 22.00
N GLU A 218 26.16 0.30 22.48
CA GLU A 218 26.60 -0.69 23.49
C GLU A 218 27.32 -1.88 22.85
N GLU A 219 26.79 -2.42 21.74
CA GLU A 219 27.35 -3.59 21.07
C GLU A 219 28.41 -3.21 20.01
N GLY A 220 28.58 -1.90 19.74
CA GLY A 220 29.52 -1.38 18.75
C GLY A 220 29.10 -1.61 17.30
N GLN A 221 28.05 -2.39 17.06
CA GLN A 221 27.52 -2.66 15.72
C GLN A 221 26.05 -3.10 15.73
N LEU A 222 25.38 -2.84 14.63
CA LEU A 222 24.04 -3.35 14.33
C LEU A 222 24.05 -4.03 12.96
N VAL A 223 23.61 -5.29 12.91
CA VAL A 223 23.49 -6.06 11.67
C VAL A 223 22.01 -6.21 11.31
N MET A 224 21.62 -5.68 10.16
CA MET A 224 20.26 -5.77 9.63
C MET A 224 20.24 -6.70 8.41
N PRO A 225 19.44 -7.77 8.40
CA PRO A 225 19.39 -8.69 7.28
C PRO A 225 18.79 -7.99 6.05
N VAL A 226 19.37 -8.26 4.89
CA VAL A 226 18.86 -7.87 3.58
C VAL A 226 18.52 -9.14 2.82
N LYS A 227 17.70 -9.06 1.80
CA LYS A 227 17.34 -10.22 0.98
C LYS A 227 18.57 -10.97 0.45
N GLY A 228 18.59 -12.29 0.64
CA GLY A 228 19.71 -13.15 0.29
C GLY A 228 20.70 -13.28 1.48
N SER A 229 21.97 -13.51 1.17
CA SER A 229 23.04 -13.66 2.17
C SER A 229 23.68 -12.33 2.62
N HIS A 230 23.14 -11.21 2.16
CA HIS A 230 23.72 -9.90 2.47
C HIS A 230 23.10 -9.28 3.72
N ALA A 231 23.90 -8.53 4.44
CA ALA A 231 23.47 -7.75 5.59
C ALA A 231 23.96 -6.30 5.47
N LEU A 232 23.17 -5.37 6.01
CA LEU A 232 23.59 -4.01 6.27
C LEU A 232 24.19 -3.99 7.68
N CYS A 233 25.46 -3.57 7.79
CA CYS A 233 26.12 -3.42 9.07
C CYS A 233 26.36 -1.93 9.34
N LEU A 234 25.91 -1.46 10.51
CA LEU A 234 26.07 -0.09 10.99
C LEU A 234 26.95 -0.13 12.24
N THR A 235 28.01 0.67 12.27
CA THR A 235 28.85 0.92 13.44
C THR A 235 28.84 2.42 13.73
N PRO A 236 29.37 2.90 14.87
CA PRO A 236 29.43 4.35 15.12
C PRO A 236 30.17 5.16 14.04
N GLU A 237 31.08 4.54 13.29
CA GLU A 237 31.95 5.24 12.33
C GLU A 237 31.71 4.83 10.87
N THR A 238 31.12 3.67 10.61
CA THR A 238 31.05 3.11 9.26
C THR A 238 29.70 2.49 8.93
N ILE A 239 29.40 2.45 7.64
CA ILE A 239 28.27 1.73 7.07
C ILE A 239 28.77 0.74 6.04
N SER A 240 28.45 -0.53 6.19
CA SER A 240 28.88 -1.60 5.27
C SER A 240 27.68 -2.33 4.69
N TYR A 241 27.69 -2.56 3.39
CA TYR A 241 26.71 -3.39 2.68
C TYR A 241 27.36 -4.10 1.52
N LYS A 242 27.21 -5.43 1.43
CA LYS A 242 27.95 -6.31 0.54
C LYS A 242 29.47 -6.17 0.80
N ASP A 243 30.24 -5.91 -0.24
CA ASP A 243 31.69 -5.73 -0.26
C ASP A 243 32.12 -4.25 -0.10
N LYS A 244 31.18 -3.36 0.15
CA LYS A 244 31.44 -1.92 0.25
C LYS A 244 31.28 -1.43 1.67
N THR A 245 32.24 -0.61 2.11
CA THR A 245 32.21 0.12 3.37
C THR A 245 32.44 1.59 3.10
N ILE A 246 31.66 2.46 3.73
CA ILE A 246 31.80 3.91 3.66
C ILE A 246 31.98 4.47 5.07
N ASN A 247 32.74 5.56 5.19
CA ASN A 247 32.88 6.30 6.43
C ASN A 247 31.63 7.17 6.62
N ALA A 248 31.11 7.20 7.84
CA ALA A 248 29.91 7.94 8.18
C ALA A 248 30.12 9.43 8.52
N THR A 249 31.36 9.89 8.60
CA THR A 249 31.70 11.27 9.04
C THR A 249 31.16 12.37 8.11
N ASN A 250 31.16 12.12 6.79
CA ASN A 250 30.69 13.09 5.79
C ASN A 250 29.67 12.44 4.86
N LEU A 251 28.67 11.82 5.44
CA LEU A 251 27.70 11.02 4.74
C LEU A 251 26.65 11.88 4.02
N VAL A 252 26.45 11.63 2.74
CA VAL A 252 25.35 12.20 1.94
C VAL A 252 24.39 11.10 1.56
N MET A 253 23.12 11.34 1.82
CA MET A 253 22.04 10.38 1.58
C MET A 253 21.13 10.84 0.46
N ARG A 254 20.77 9.93 -0.45
CA ARG A 254 19.83 10.18 -1.54
C ARG A 254 18.77 9.08 -1.62
N TRP A 255 17.51 9.47 -1.66
CA TRP A 255 16.43 8.54 -1.93
C TRP A 255 16.26 8.30 -3.43
N ARG A 256 16.20 7.05 -3.85
CA ARG A 256 15.94 6.63 -5.23
C ARG A 256 14.52 6.06 -5.32
N ALA A 257 13.57 6.86 -5.79
CA ALA A 257 12.14 6.49 -5.83
C ALA A 257 11.85 5.34 -6.80
N LYS A 258 12.64 5.19 -7.87
CA LYS A 258 12.40 4.18 -8.92
C LYS A 258 12.49 2.75 -8.41
N ASP A 259 13.49 2.46 -7.59
CA ASP A 259 13.79 1.13 -7.03
C ASP A 259 13.63 1.07 -5.50
N GLU A 260 13.09 2.15 -4.91
CA GLU A 260 12.91 2.31 -3.47
C GLU A 260 14.19 1.95 -2.70
N SER A 261 15.33 2.42 -3.18
CA SER A 261 16.63 2.21 -2.58
C SER A 261 17.17 3.48 -1.96
N LEU A 262 18.02 3.31 -0.97
CA LEU A 262 18.75 4.38 -0.31
C LEU A 262 20.18 4.40 -0.83
N GLY A 263 20.56 5.47 -1.50
CA GLY A 263 21.93 5.73 -1.94
C GLY A 263 22.70 6.47 -0.86
N LEU A 264 23.84 5.94 -0.45
CA LEU A 264 24.72 6.54 0.54
C LEU A 264 26.11 6.73 -0.06
N ARG A 265 26.73 7.87 0.23
CA ARG A 265 28.12 8.14 -0.19
C ARG A 265 28.84 8.97 0.85
N ASP A 266 30.15 8.81 0.89
CA ASP A 266 31.06 9.72 1.58
C ASP A 266 31.37 10.89 0.66
N ASP A 267 31.07 12.13 1.10
CA ASP A 267 31.28 13.35 0.29
C ASP A 267 32.74 13.86 0.38
N SER A 268 33.53 13.38 1.33
CA SER A 268 34.95 13.71 1.44
C SER A 268 35.78 13.07 0.32
N GLU A 269 35.31 12.01 -0.30
CA GLU A 269 36.00 11.32 -1.37
C GLU A 269 35.94 12.10 -2.69
N LYS A 270 37.09 12.56 -3.20
CA LYS A 270 37.22 13.16 -4.55
C LYS A 270 36.85 12.10 -5.60
N ARG A 271 35.85 12.40 -6.42
CA ARG A 271 35.43 11.53 -7.52
C ARG A 271 35.68 12.21 -8.86
N ASN A 272 36.18 11.46 -9.82
CA ASN A 272 36.29 11.92 -11.21
C ASN A 272 34.89 11.93 -11.89
N MET A 273 34.79 12.54 -13.05
CA MET A 273 33.50 12.69 -13.77
C MET A 273 32.84 11.34 -14.07
N VAL A 274 33.63 10.32 -14.43
CA VAL A 274 33.16 8.97 -14.74
C VAL A 274 32.60 8.27 -13.51
N GLN A 275 33.26 8.37 -12.35
CA GLN A 275 32.80 7.82 -11.09
C GLN A 275 31.50 8.49 -10.61
N LYS A 276 31.35 9.81 -10.85
CA LYS A 276 30.10 10.53 -10.57
C LYS A 276 28.97 10.05 -11.48
N LEU A 277 29.23 9.90 -12.77
CA LEU A 277 28.24 9.48 -13.76
C LEU A 277 27.73 8.04 -13.50
N LEU A 278 28.64 7.13 -13.13
CA LEU A 278 28.35 5.73 -12.90
C LEU A 278 27.97 5.40 -11.44
N ASN A 279 27.99 6.37 -10.53
CA ASN A 279 27.74 6.18 -9.09
C ASN A 279 28.61 5.07 -8.45
N LEU A 280 29.85 4.90 -8.92
CA LEU A 280 30.70 3.75 -8.58
C LEU A 280 31.07 3.65 -7.09
N LYS A 281 31.09 4.78 -6.38
CA LYS A 281 31.41 4.81 -4.94
C LYS A 281 30.17 5.02 -4.06
N GLU A 282 29.00 4.78 -4.60
CA GLU A 282 27.73 4.88 -3.86
C GLU A 282 27.32 3.50 -3.35
N LEU A 283 26.92 3.44 -2.10
CA LEU A 283 26.31 2.28 -1.48
C LEU A 283 24.80 2.33 -1.73
N SER A 284 24.24 1.38 -2.46
CA SER A 284 22.79 1.33 -2.75
C SER A 284 22.13 0.24 -1.92
N ILE A 285 21.28 0.62 -0.97
CA ILE A 285 20.59 -0.28 -0.03
C ILE A 285 19.13 -0.43 -0.50
N PRO A 286 18.67 -1.65 -0.83
CA PRO A 286 17.32 -1.89 -1.32
C PRO A 286 16.31 -1.99 -0.15
N VAL A 287 15.96 -0.85 0.45
CA VAL A 287 15.15 -0.78 1.68
C VAL A 287 13.75 -1.38 1.54
N SER A 288 13.16 -1.34 0.34
CA SER A 288 11.81 -1.91 0.08
C SER A 288 11.74 -3.43 0.12
N THR A 289 12.87 -4.11 0.06
CA THR A 289 12.94 -5.58 0.02
C THR A 289 13.52 -6.19 1.30
N MET A 290 13.95 -5.37 2.24
CA MET A 290 14.52 -5.85 3.49
C MET A 290 13.53 -5.78 4.66
N PRO A 291 13.60 -6.73 5.61
CA PRO A 291 12.92 -6.62 6.88
C PRO A 291 13.33 -5.33 7.60
N ASN A 292 12.35 -4.63 8.16
CA ASN A 292 12.58 -3.35 8.84
C ASN A 292 13.25 -2.26 7.97
N GLY A 293 13.12 -2.35 6.65
CA GLY A 293 13.71 -1.37 5.72
C GLY A 293 13.26 0.08 5.98
N CYS A 294 12.05 0.27 6.51
CA CYS A 294 11.54 1.58 6.91
C CYS A 294 12.35 2.23 8.03
N LEU A 295 13.10 1.46 8.82
CA LEU A 295 13.95 1.96 9.91
C LEU A 295 15.32 2.47 9.43
N VAL A 296 15.79 2.03 8.26
CA VAL A 296 17.16 2.30 7.79
C VAL A 296 17.41 3.80 7.64
N GLN A 297 16.52 4.50 6.95
CA GLN A 297 16.68 5.94 6.72
C GLN A 297 16.66 6.74 8.04
N PRO A 298 15.66 6.62 8.92
CA PRO A 298 15.65 7.38 10.17
C PRO A 298 16.79 6.97 11.12
N LEU A 299 17.21 5.71 11.11
CA LEU A 299 18.33 5.24 11.91
C LEU A 299 19.66 5.91 11.48
N ILE A 300 19.94 5.94 10.18
CA ILE A 300 21.10 6.61 9.61
C ILE A 300 21.10 8.10 9.91
N LEU A 301 19.94 8.75 9.79
CA LEU A 301 19.79 10.19 10.12
C LEU A 301 20.11 10.47 11.60
N GLN A 302 19.66 9.62 12.51
CA GLN A 302 19.86 9.82 13.94
C GLN A 302 21.28 9.45 14.39
N LEU A 303 21.87 8.40 13.84
CA LEU A 303 23.23 7.97 14.21
C LEU A 303 24.31 8.93 13.70
N TYR A 304 24.16 9.46 12.48
CA TYR A 304 25.27 10.13 11.79
C TYR A 304 25.01 11.58 11.41
N GLY A 305 23.81 12.11 11.62
CA GLY A 305 23.50 13.52 11.31
C GLY A 305 23.66 13.89 9.82
N VAL A 306 23.14 13.05 8.94
CA VAL A 306 23.40 13.05 7.50
C VAL A 306 22.79 14.25 6.76
N GLN A 307 23.49 14.77 5.74
CA GLN A 307 22.93 15.70 4.77
C GLN A 307 22.06 14.99 3.74
N ILE A 308 20.85 15.50 3.50
CA ILE A 308 19.95 14.98 2.47
C ILE A 308 20.23 15.70 1.17
N SER A 309 20.69 14.97 0.14
CA SER A 309 20.80 15.49 -1.22
C SER A 309 19.44 15.40 -1.91
N THR A 310 18.89 16.53 -2.27
CA THR A 310 17.67 16.66 -3.11
C THR A 310 17.94 16.27 -4.56
#